data_94c05b7d4cbaa28fe71e918c1b1447c6
#
_entry.id   94c05b7d4cbaa28fe71e918c1b1447c6
#
_cell.length_a   1.000
_cell.length_b   1.000
_cell.length_c   1.000
_cell.angle_alpha   90.00
_cell.angle_beta   90.00
_cell.angle_gamma   90.00
#
_symmetry.space_group_name_H-M   'P 1'
#
loop_
_entity.id
_entity.type
_entity.pdbx_description
1 polymer ?
#
loop_
_entity_poly.entity_id
_entity_poly.type
_entity_poly.pdbx_seq_one_letter_code
_entity_poly.pdbx_strand_id
1 'polypeptide(L)'
;MFLFIEPISKNTGMYVPAYPLPILEISSFIKINRPDIAIKIVSISMDYGLPLVKEGKEQIYREFLKDLSQLKPKGVGISCTAISQAEEVIDLCNLIKAFDPDIFIFLGGYFPTIYYEKIFSITSAVDLIVLGEGEESSLKIVELLHAEKNPITEDIPSIAWKKNGQTCLTRRGKRFDLSKKALLNLDLLMYPGEYDILPYAFSRGCAYGCNFCMEEFIRPHRRKVPSEIIYNDLKNLTDKINAHTLLVSDALFKSFYLFPFLRSLGMKVNFESRCDVLDPSLIPGIADVCGIIALGFESASYNTLRRMNKVKNKSHYEKYIANTIAIFKEAARNEIPMIIFMIAGYPGDTEKDLKESLVFVQNLSKYKGPGGHIFKVGECHVYPGTKIYDLAISLPDVVFDDDGVFGQNIVRRPSKNVNFETILNYNTKIFKLSNYTQKIKKALLNIMPFFRLPARALRDDSVPNQCFRDSNRSIFNVQGESLSIFKKSAPKLTEKYKKLMSGQRSTRNLPL
;
A
#
# COMPACT_ATOMS: atom_id res chain seq x y z
N MET A 1 4.24 23.04 17.68
CA MET A 1 3.49 22.39 16.60
C MET A 1 4.18 21.11 16.17
N PHE A 2 3.42 20.13 15.61
CA PHE A 2 3.94 18.86 15.08
C PHE A 2 3.50 18.68 13.62
N LEU A 3 4.37 18.12 12.81
CA LEU A 3 4.10 17.86 11.41
C LEU A 3 4.16 16.34 11.15
N PHE A 4 3.12 15.82 10.50
CA PHE A 4 3.12 14.43 10.04
C PHE A 4 3.22 14.38 8.51
N ILE A 5 4.10 13.54 8.00
CA ILE A 5 4.46 13.54 6.58
C ILE A 5 4.23 12.18 5.95
N GLU A 6 3.51 12.17 4.82
CA GLU A 6 3.55 11.08 3.84
C GLU A 6 4.61 11.40 2.80
N PRO A 7 5.64 10.57 2.65
CA PRO A 7 6.74 10.81 1.73
C PRO A 7 6.32 10.56 0.28
N ILE A 8 7.19 10.97 -0.64
CA ILE A 8 7.06 10.61 -2.06
C ILE A 8 7.19 9.08 -2.19
N SER A 9 6.42 8.50 -3.12
CA SER A 9 6.60 7.11 -3.54
C SER A 9 7.25 7.05 -4.92
N LYS A 10 8.47 6.57 -5.02
CA LYS A 10 9.24 6.47 -6.29
C LYS A 10 8.57 5.64 -7.39
N ASN A 11 7.70 4.72 -7.02
CA ASN A 11 7.17 3.71 -7.93
C ASN A 11 5.75 4.00 -8.42
N THR A 12 5.26 5.21 -8.24
CA THR A 12 3.95 5.60 -8.71
C THR A 12 4.09 6.42 -9.98
N GLY A 13 4.17 5.76 -11.12
CA GLY A 13 4.06 6.42 -12.44
C GLY A 13 2.71 7.08 -12.66
N MET A 14 1.77 6.91 -11.73
CA MET A 14 0.48 7.59 -11.67
C MET A 14 0.07 7.75 -10.21
N TYR A 15 -0.32 8.94 -9.86
CA TYR A 15 -0.80 9.31 -8.54
C TYR A 15 -2.33 9.43 -8.54
N VAL A 16 -2.97 8.83 -7.56
CA VAL A 16 -4.41 9.00 -7.34
C VAL A 16 -4.61 9.89 -6.12
N PRO A 17 -5.37 10.99 -6.25
CA PRO A 17 -5.67 11.84 -5.12
C PRO A 17 -6.43 11.09 -4.03
N ALA A 18 -5.72 10.74 -2.99
CA ALA A 18 -6.24 10.11 -1.78
C ALA A 18 -5.53 10.71 -0.56
N TYR A 19 -6.23 10.93 0.53
CA TYR A 19 -5.58 11.40 1.75
C TYR A 19 -4.72 10.29 2.39
N PRO A 20 -3.67 10.66 3.13
CA PRO A 20 -2.74 9.71 3.73
C PRO A 20 -3.35 9.04 4.97
N LEU A 21 -4.16 8.00 4.77
CA LEU A 21 -4.96 7.35 5.82
C LEU A 21 -4.17 6.99 7.09
N PRO A 22 -2.97 6.36 7.05
CA PRO A 22 -2.30 5.94 8.27
C PRO A 22 -1.92 7.10 9.19
N ILE A 23 -1.39 8.18 8.64
CA ILE A 23 -1.02 9.35 9.44
C ILE A 23 -2.23 10.21 9.82
N LEU A 24 -3.28 10.20 9.01
CA LEU A 24 -4.54 10.86 9.35
C LEU A 24 -5.23 10.17 10.54
N GLU A 25 -5.23 8.83 10.61
CA GLU A 25 -5.74 8.08 11.76
C GLU A 25 -4.97 8.42 13.04
N ILE A 26 -3.63 8.38 13.00
CA ILE A 26 -2.77 8.71 14.14
C ILE A 26 -2.96 10.17 14.57
N SER A 27 -2.92 11.11 13.63
CA SER A 27 -3.03 12.53 13.92
C SER A 27 -4.41 12.91 14.47
N SER A 28 -5.48 12.28 13.95
CA SER A 28 -6.84 12.45 14.48
C SER A 28 -6.95 11.94 15.92
N PHE A 29 -6.34 10.78 16.22
CA PHE A 29 -6.29 10.25 17.58
C PHE A 29 -5.51 11.16 18.53
N ILE A 30 -4.38 11.70 18.11
CA ILE A 30 -3.61 12.66 18.94
C ILE A 30 -4.46 13.92 19.16
N LYS A 31 -5.10 14.45 18.12
CA LYS A 31 -5.87 15.70 18.20
C LYS A 31 -7.08 15.63 19.14
N ILE A 32 -7.78 14.48 19.18
CA ILE A 32 -8.93 14.32 20.08
C ILE A 32 -8.48 14.18 21.54
N ASN A 33 -7.32 13.57 21.81
CA ASN A 33 -6.77 13.43 23.15
C ASN A 33 -6.02 14.69 23.63
N ARG A 34 -5.48 15.48 22.72
CA ARG A 34 -4.73 16.71 22.97
C ARG A 34 -5.17 17.81 22.01
N PRO A 35 -6.36 18.40 22.25
CA PRO A 35 -6.91 19.47 21.41
C PRO A 35 -6.07 20.74 21.43
N ASP A 36 -5.27 20.96 22.49
CA ASP A 36 -4.34 22.07 22.67
C ASP A 36 -3.11 22.00 21.74
N ILE A 37 -2.74 20.82 21.27
CA ILE A 37 -1.56 20.64 20.43
C ILE A 37 -1.88 20.94 18.96
N ALA A 38 -1.10 21.83 18.36
CA ALA A 38 -1.18 22.11 16.93
C ALA A 38 -0.52 20.98 16.12
N ILE A 39 -1.29 20.40 15.20
CA ILE A 39 -0.85 19.31 14.30
C ILE A 39 -1.22 19.70 12.87
N LYS A 40 -0.30 19.43 11.94
CA LYS A 40 -0.57 19.46 10.50
C LYS A 40 -0.07 18.20 9.82
N ILE A 41 -0.73 17.85 8.73
CA ILE A 41 -0.38 16.70 7.89
C ILE A 41 -0.01 17.20 6.50
N VAL A 42 1.09 16.70 5.98
CA VAL A 42 1.58 16.96 4.62
C VAL A 42 1.71 15.63 3.87
N SER A 43 1.13 15.56 2.68
CA SER A 43 1.47 14.53 1.68
C SER A 43 2.35 15.17 0.61
N ILE A 44 3.63 14.82 0.59
CA ILE A 44 4.60 15.48 -0.32
C ILE A 44 4.10 15.41 -1.77
N SER A 45 3.60 14.26 -2.19
CA SER A 45 3.12 14.08 -3.56
C SER A 45 1.84 14.87 -3.87
N MET A 46 0.92 15.00 -2.88
CA MET A 46 -0.34 15.74 -3.06
C MET A 46 -0.13 17.24 -3.04
N ASP A 47 0.68 17.68 -2.09
CA ASP A 47 0.76 19.10 -1.74
C ASP A 47 1.76 19.84 -2.61
N TYR A 48 2.82 19.16 -3.06
CA TYR A 48 3.92 19.77 -3.85
C TYR A 48 4.10 19.18 -5.24
N GLY A 49 3.48 18.04 -5.52
CA GLY A 49 3.52 17.37 -6.81
C GLY A 49 4.42 16.15 -6.88
N LEU A 50 4.44 15.49 -8.03
CA LEU A 50 5.23 14.29 -8.30
C LEU A 50 6.51 14.66 -9.05
N PRO A 51 7.70 14.27 -8.55
CA PRO A 51 8.95 14.47 -9.27
C PRO A 51 9.02 13.50 -10.45
N LEU A 52 8.84 13.98 -11.66
CA LEU A 52 9.05 13.21 -12.88
C LEU A 52 10.50 13.14 -13.32
N VAL A 53 11.29 14.09 -12.88
CA VAL A 53 12.72 14.24 -13.14
C VAL A 53 13.44 14.69 -11.87
N LYS A 54 14.75 14.50 -11.81
CA LYS A 54 15.56 14.86 -10.63
C LYS A 54 15.41 16.32 -10.21
N GLU A 55 15.41 17.22 -11.18
CA GLU A 55 15.24 18.67 -10.97
C GLU A 55 13.87 19.00 -10.35
N GLY A 56 12.83 18.24 -10.72
CA GLY A 56 11.50 18.37 -10.12
C GLY A 56 11.49 17.97 -8.64
N LYS A 57 12.27 16.97 -8.23
CA LYS A 57 12.42 16.58 -6.83
C LYS A 57 13.06 17.70 -5.99
N GLU A 58 14.09 18.33 -6.51
CA GLU A 58 14.76 19.46 -5.82
C GLU A 58 13.82 20.66 -5.65
N GLN A 59 13.00 20.95 -6.65
CA GLN A 59 12.00 22.01 -6.57
C GLN A 59 10.93 21.70 -5.51
N ILE A 60 10.37 20.47 -5.51
CA ILE A 60 9.39 20.01 -4.53
C ILE A 60 9.96 20.15 -3.11
N TYR A 61 11.18 19.70 -2.86
CA TYR A 61 11.78 19.81 -1.54
C TYR A 61 12.10 21.26 -1.14
N ARG A 62 12.44 22.12 -2.08
CA ARG A 62 12.59 23.55 -1.83
C ARG A 62 11.29 24.22 -1.34
N GLU A 63 10.17 23.92 -2.00
CA GLU A 63 8.86 24.44 -1.57
C GLU A 63 8.44 23.87 -0.21
N PHE A 64 8.65 22.58 0.01
CA PHE A 64 8.43 21.95 1.31
C PHE A 64 9.27 22.63 2.43
N LEU A 65 10.54 22.90 2.21
CA LEU A 65 11.41 23.57 3.19
C LEU A 65 10.96 25.01 3.50
N LYS A 66 10.37 25.72 2.54
CA LYS A 66 9.77 27.04 2.82
C LYS A 66 8.62 26.92 3.81
N ASP A 67 7.74 25.94 3.62
CA ASP A 67 6.64 25.70 4.57
C ASP A 67 7.18 25.25 5.93
N LEU A 68 8.19 24.36 5.94
CA LEU A 68 8.83 23.91 7.17
C LEU A 68 9.42 25.09 7.98
N SER A 69 10.05 26.07 7.28
CA SER A 69 10.60 27.28 7.91
C SER A 69 9.54 28.16 8.58
N GLN A 70 8.34 28.21 8.03
CA GLN A 70 7.21 28.96 8.59
C GLN A 70 6.57 28.22 9.76
N LEU A 71 6.41 26.91 9.62
CA LEU A 71 5.75 26.05 10.58
C LEU A 71 6.58 25.83 11.86
N LYS A 72 7.89 25.79 11.77
CA LYS A 72 8.84 25.53 12.87
C LYS A 72 8.39 24.41 13.80
N PRO A 73 8.19 23.17 13.27
CA PRO A 73 7.69 22.09 14.09
C PRO A 73 8.74 21.64 15.12
N LYS A 74 8.31 21.36 16.36
CA LYS A 74 9.16 20.72 17.39
C LYS A 74 9.49 19.27 17.03
N GLY A 75 8.60 18.61 16.29
CA GLY A 75 8.78 17.22 15.89
C GLY A 75 8.07 16.90 14.59
N VAL A 76 8.64 15.95 13.86
CA VAL A 76 8.16 15.46 12.57
C VAL A 76 7.99 13.95 12.64
N GLY A 77 6.75 13.47 12.40
CA GLY A 77 6.44 12.05 12.24
C GLY A 77 6.35 11.69 10.77
N ILE A 78 7.10 10.71 10.30
CA ILE A 78 7.11 10.29 8.89
C ILE A 78 6.62 8.85 8.77
N SER A 79 5.65 8.61 7.88
CA SER A 79 5.14 7.27 7.60
C SER A 79 5.91 6.63 6.45
N CYS A 80 6.39 5.40 6.64
CA CYS A 80 6.97 4.58 5.58
C CYS A 80 6.28 3.22 5.55
N THR A 81 5.31 3.06 4.65
CA THR A 81 4.48 1.85 4.56
C THR A 81 5.05 0.79 3.64
N ALA A 82 5.96 1.15 2.74
CA ALA A 82 6.54 0.23 1.77
C ALA A 82 8.05 0.44 1.62
N ILE A 83 8.78 -0.64 1.33
CA ILE A 83 10.24 -0.59 1.07
C ILE A 83 10.58 0.34 -0.11
N SER A 84 9.68 0.47 -1.07
CA SER A 84 9.85 1.40 -2.20
C SER A 84 9.89 2.89 -1.83
N GLN A 85 9.47 3.23 -0.61
CA GLN A 85 9.55 4.58 -0.06
C GLN A 85 10.82 4.80 0.78
N ALA A 86 11.54 3.74 1.12
CA ALA A 86 12.60 3.76 2.11
C ALA A 86 13.70 4.80 1.82
N GLU A 87 14.21 4.80 0.59
CA GLU A 87 15.25 5.72 0.17
C GLU A 87 14.79 7.18 0.25
N GLU A 88 13.56 7.46 -0.21
CA GLU A 88 12.97 8.79 -0.14
C GLU A 88 12.72 9.26 1.31
N VAL A 89 12.36 8.35 2.18
CA VAL A 89 12.19 8.65 3.62
C VAL A 89 13.53 9.02 4.24
N ILE A 90 14.60 8.29 3.95
CA ILE A 90 15.93 8.60 4.48
C ILE A 90 16.45 9.93 3.92
N ASP A 91 16.29 10.17 2.62
CA ASP A 91 16.66 11.45 1.99
C ASP A 91 15.90 12.61 2.65
N LEU A 92 14.60 12.44 2.90
CA LEU A 92 13.77 13.44 3.57
C LEU A 92 14.20 13.70 5.02
N CYS A 93 14.53 12.65 5.80
CA CYS A 93 15.04 12.80 7.15
C CYS A 93 16.36 13.58 7.17
N ASN A 94 17.29 13.21 6.28
CA ASN A 94 18.58 13.90 6.16
C ASN A 94 18.40 15.37 5.74
N LEU A 95 17.46 15.64 4.83
CA LEU A 95 17.14 16.99 4.37
C LEU A 95 16.58 17.86 5.52
N ILE A 96 15.65 17.32 6.32
CA ILE A 96 15.06 18.03 7.46
C ILE A 96 16.13 18.30 8.52
N LYS A 97 16.99 17.34 8.86
CA LYS A 97 18.06 17.53 9.83
C LYS A 97 19.16 18.49 9.34
N ALA A 98 19.43 18.52 8.05
CA ALA A 98 20.36 19.50 7.46
C ALA A 98 19.78 20.92 7.48
N PHE A 99 18.45 21.06 7.39
CA PHE A 99 17.76 22.34 7.47
C PHE A 99 17.67 22.84 8.92
N ASP A 100 17.28 21.98 9.86
CA ASP A 100 17.19 22.30 11.28
C ASP A 100 17.47 21.03 12.12
N PRO A 101 18.65 20.92 12.76
CA PRO A 101 19.04 19.75 13.53
C PRO A 101 18.23 19.52 14.80
N ASP A 102 17.53 20.56 15.30
CA ASP A 102 16.76 20.49 16.54
C ASP A 102 15.36 19.87 16.34
N ILE A 103 14.88 19.75 15.10
CA ILE A 103 13.62 19.07 14.81
C ILE A 103 13.75 17.59 15.17
N PHE A 104 12.93 17.12 16.10
CA PHE A 104 12.87 15.70 16.46
C PHE A 104 12.15 14.88 15.39
N ILE A 105 12.82 13.86 14.82
CA ILE A 105 12.27 13.02 13.73
C ILE A 105 11.98 11.61 14.24
N PHE A 106 10.73 11.18 14.10
CA PHE A 106 10.34 9.80 14.36
C PHE A 106 9.65 9.15 13.16
N LEU A 107 10.01 7.89 12.91
CA LEU A 107 9.44 7.10 11.81
C LEU A 107 8.41 6.10 12.32
N GLY A 108 7.45 5.76 11.46
CA GLY A 108 6.52 4.67 11.67
C GLY A 108 6.12 3.99 10.36
N GLY A 109 5.39 2.88 10.47
CA GLY A 109 4.91 2.09 9.35
C GLY A 109 5.59 0.71 9.24
N TYR A 110 5.23 -0.04 8.19
CA TYR A 110 5.71 -1.41 8.01
C TYR A 110 7.23 -1.50 7.83
N PHE A 111 7.78 -0.65 6.97
CA PHE A 111 9.20 -0.70 6.67
C PHE A 111 10.08 -0.39 7.90
N PRO A 112 9.87 0.72 8.64
CA PRO A 112 10.65 0.98 9.85
C PRO A 112 10.46 -0.07 10.94
N THR A 113 9.29 -0.68 11.04
CA THR A 113 9.03 -1.75 12.01
C THR A 113 9.90 -2.99 11.76
N ILE A 114 10.23 -3.29 10.51
CA ILE A 114 11.02 -4.48 10.14
C ILE A 114 12.51 -4.15 10.08
N TYR A 115 12.86 -2.96 9.60
CA TYR A 115 14.24 -2.60 9.25
C TYR A 115 14.85 -1.54 10.17
N TYR A 116 14.37 -1.38 11.42
CA TYR A 116 14.85 -0.33 12.33
C TYR A 116 16.38 -0.37 12.55
N GLU A 117 16.99 -1.54 12.70
CA GLU A 117 18.45 -1.66 12.86
C GLU A 117 19.19 -1.15 11.62
N LYS A 118 18.69 -1.55 10.43
CA LYS A 118 19.27 -1.13 9.16
C LYS A 118 19.14 0.38 8.95
N ILE A 119 18.00 0.97 9.29
CA ILE A 119 17.77 2.41 9.23
C ILE A 119 18.79 3.13 10.11
N PHE A 120 18.95 2.72 11.37
CA PHE A 120 19.95 3.31 12.28
C PHE A 120 21.40 3.07 11.88
N SER A 121 21.70 2.08 11.03
CA SER A 121 23.05 1.88 10.48
C SER A 121 23.38 2.85 9.34
N ILE A 122 22.37 3.37 8.66
CA ILE A 122 22.50 4.17 7.43
C ILE A 122 22.47 5.67 7.72
N THR A 123 21.64 6.10 8.68
CA THR A 123 21.45 7.52 8.98
C THR A 123 21.38 7.78 10.48
N SER A 124 21.90 8.93 10.88
CA SER A 124 21.72 9.51 12.21
C SER A 124 20.57 10.53 12.26
N ALA A 125 19.89 10.77 11.15
CA ALA A 125 18.82 11.76 11.06
C ALA A 125 17.50 11.30 11.71
N VAL A 126 17.37 10.02 12.06
CA VAL A 126 16.20 9.46 12.71
C VAL A 126 16.46 9.32 14.21
N ASP A 127 15.70 10.05 15.03
CA ASP A 127 15.86 10.05 16.48
C ASP A 127 15.18 8.83 17.11
N LEU A 128 14.02 8.41 16.55
CA LEU A 128 13.20 7.34 17.12
C LEU A 128 12.38 6.63 16.03
N ILE A 129 12.10 5.33 16.23
CA ILE A 129 11.20 4.55 15.38
C ILE A 129 10.07 3.96 16.23
N VAL A 130 8.82 4.18 15.79
CA VAL A 130 7.62 3.56 16.36
C VAL A 130 7.35 2.24 15.65
N LEU A 131 7.25 1.15 16.41
CA LEU A 131 7.12 -0.21 15.91
C LEU A 131 5.67 -0.68 15.96
N GLY A 132 5.11 -1.05 14.81
CA GLY A 132 3.73 -1.56 14.70
C GLY A 132 2.68 -0.45 14.66
N GLU A 133 1.64 -0.56 15.50
CA GLU A 133 0.55 0.43 15.57
C GLU A 133 1.00 1.63 16.40
N GLY A 134 0.86 2.82 15.85
CA GLY A 134 1.55 4.01 16.34
C GLY A 134 0.72 4.98 17.19
N GLU A 135 -0.58 4.76 17.39
CA GLU A 135 -1.47 5.75 18.01
C GLU A 135 -1.02 6.15 19.41
N GLU A 136 -0.88 5.18 20.30
CA GLU A 136 -0.56 5.46 21.72
C GLU A 136 0.90 5.93 21.89
N SER A 137 1.83 5.33 21.15
CA SER A 137 3.25 5.73 21.21
C SER A 137 3.46 7.11 20.62
N SER A 138 2.83 7.44 19.47
CA SER A 138 2.94 8.77 18.88
C SER A 138 2.30 9.85 19.73
N LEU A 139 1.16 9.56 20.40
CA LEU A 139 0.55 10.48 21.36
C LEU A 139 1.53 10.82 22.49
N LYS A 140 2.15 9.82 23.10
CA LYS A 140 3.12 10.03 24.18
C LYS A 140 4.37 10.78 23.72
N ILE A 141 4.91 10.48 22.53
CA ILE A 141 6.04 11.20 21.94
C ILE A 141 5.68 12.68 21.79
N VAL A 142 4.53 12.99 21.21
CA VAL A 142 4.05 14.35 20.98
C VAL A 142 3.82 15.09 22.32
N GLU A 143 3.26 14.43 23.33
CA GLU A 143 3.06 15.00 24.68
C GLU A 143 4.37 15.38 25.33
N LEU A 144 5.37 14.49 25.31
CA LEU A 144 6.67 14.76 25.92
C LEU A 144 7.40 15.89 25.21
N LEU A 145 7.44 15.87 23.87
CA LEU A 145 8.04 16.96 23.09
C LEU A 145 7.32 18.29 23.28
N HIS A 146 5.98 18.26 23.43
CA HIS A 146 5.21 19.48 23.72
C HIS A 146 5.58 20.07 25.08
N ALA A 147 5.79 19.21 26.08
CA ALA A 147 6.22 19.55 27.42
C ALA A 147 7.75 19.81 27.54
N GLU A 148 8.47 19.87 26.42
CA GLU A 148 9.93 20.05 26.37
C GLU A 148 10.73 18.99 27.13
N LYS A 149 10.17 17.77 27.17
CA LYS A 149 10.79 16.59 27.78
C LYS A 149 11.34 15.66 26.70
N ASN A 150 12.37 14.90 27.07
CA ASN A 150 12.93 13.88 26.18
C ASN A 150 11.90 12.76 25.92
N PRO A 151 11.49 12.49 24.65
CA PRO A 151 10.57 11.41 24.33
C PRO A 151 11.23 10.03 24.27
N ILE A 152 12.55 9.93 24.38
CA ILE A 152 13.28 8.68 24.42
C ILE A 152 13.23 8.14 25.86
N THR A 153 12.21 7.37 26.18
CA THR A 153 11.97 6.82 27.53
C THR A 153 11.44 5.39 27.44
N GLU A 154 11.78 4.58 28.43
CA GLU A 154 11.32 3.19 28.55
C GLU A 154 9.80 3.07 28.78
N ASP A 155 9.15 4.16 29.21
CA ASP A 155 7.70 4.21 29.45
C ASP A 155 6.87 4.20 28.16
N ILE A 156 7.48 4.54 27.01
CA ILE A 156 6.80 4.45 25.73
C ILE A 156 7.00 3.05 25.15
N PRO A 157 5.94 2.27 24.97
CA PRO A 157 6.06 0.92 24.41
C PRO A 157 6.29 0.97 22.89
N SER A 158 6.84 -0.10 22.36
CA SER A 158 7.01 -0.29 20.90
C SER A 158 7.81 0.81 20.23
N ILE A 159 8.90 1.25 20.85
CA ILE A 159 9.84 2.18 20.21
C ILE A 159 11.24 1.59 20.10
N ALA A 160 11.96 2.04 19.09
CA ALA A 160 13.38 1.78 18.90
C ALA A 160 14.15 3.10 18.77
N TRP A 161 15.37 3.15 19.32
CA TRP A 161 16.28 4.30 19.17
C TRP A 161 17.73 3.83 19.21
N LYS A 162 18.66 4.72 18.89
CA LYS A 162 20.10 4.45 18.97
C LYS A 162 20.72 5.14 20.18
N LYS A 163 21.45 4.40 21.00
CA LYS A 163 22.19 4.92 22.14
C LYS A 163 23.61 4.33 22.16
N ASN A 164 24.62 5.19 22.14
CA ASN A 164 26.03 4.77 22.16
C ASN A 164 26.40 3.75 21.07
N GLY A 165 25.85 3.92 19.87
CA GLY A 165 26.08 3.02 18.74
C GLY A 165 25.23 1.74 18.73
N GLN A 166 24.52 1.44 19.82
CA GLN A 166 23.67 0.25 19.95
C GLN A 166 22.19 0.61 19.77
N THR A 167 21.44 -0.29 19.15
CA THR A 167 19.98 -0.17 19.04
C THR A 167 19.32 -0.60 20.35
N CYS A 168 18.52 0.28 20.92
CA CYS A 168 17.71 0.03 22.10
C CYS A 168 16.24 -0.15 21.71
N LEU A 169 15.53 -1.01 22.42
CA LEU A 169 14.11 -1.32 22.19
C LEU A 169 13.36 -1.28 23.50
N THR A 170 12.15 -0.75 23.50
CA THR A 170 11.21 -0.99 24.58
C THR A 170 10.39 -2.25 24.32
N ARG A 171 9.74 -2.75 25.37
CA ARG A 171 8.81 -3.88 25.24
C ARG A 171 7.71 -3.54 24.23
N ARG A 172 7.23 -4.52 23.51
CA ARG A 172 6.03 -4.36 22.66
C ARG A 172 4.82 -3.98 23.50
N GLY A 173 4.14 -2.93 23.09
CA GLY A 173 2.88 -2.50 23.68
C GLY A 173 1.72 -3.44 23.34
N LYS A 174 0.59 -3.20 24.00
CA LYS A 174 -0.69 -3.80 23.59
C LYS A 174 -1.07 -3.21 22.22
N ARG A 175 -1.81 -3.98 21.44
CA ARG A 175 -2.38 -3.46 20.18
C ARG A 175 -3.40 -2.39 20.48
N PHE A 176 -3.46 -1.39 19.63
CA PHE A 176 -4.42 -0.31 19.75
C PHE A 176 -5.86 -0.83 19.79
N ASP A 177 -6.63 -0.38 20.74
CA ASP A 177 -8.05 -0.72 20.84
C ASP A 177 -8.86 0.10 19.82
N LEU A 178 -9.36 -0.58 18.78
CA LEU A 178 -10.08 0.06 17.69
C LEU A 178 -11.41 0.70 18.12
N SER A 179 -11.91 0.41 19.32
CA SER A 179 -13.05 1.14 19.88
C SER A 179 -12.71 2.57 20.28
N LYS A 180 -11.43 2.89 20.42
CA LYS A 180 -10.89 4.24 20.69
C LYS A 180 -10.46 4.98 19.43
N LYS A 181 -10.70 4.40 18.23
CA LYS A 181 -10.35 5.07 16.97
C LYS A 181 -11.09 6.40 16.88
N ALA A 182 -10.35 7.48 16.70
CA ALA A 182 -10.92 8.79 16.45
C ALA A 182 -11.56 8.85 15.05
N LEU A 183 -12.59 9.68 14.90
CA LEU A 183 -13.11 10.05 13.59
C LEU A 183 -12.02 10.78 12.80
N LEU A 184 -11.94 10.55 11.51
CA LEU A 184 -10.92 11.14 10.64
C LEU A 184 -11.14 12.65 10.52
N ASN A 185 -10.13 13.42 10.93
CA ASN A 185 -10.19 14.88 10.91
C ASN A 185 -9.40 15.45 9.72
N LEU A 186 -10.09 15.75 8.63
CA LEU A 186 -9.50 16.31 7.42
C LEU A 186 -8.94 17.74 7.58
N ASP A 187 -9.34 18.46 8.62
CA ASP A 187 -8.86 19.83 8.90
C ASP A 187 -7.38 19.85 9.35
N LEU A 188 -6.83 18.66 9.66
CA LEU A 188 -5.41 18.48 9.94
C LEU A 188 -4.54 18.51 8.69
N LEU A 189 -5.12 18.25 7.50
CA LEU A 189 -4.40 18.34 6.23
C LEU A 189 -3.97 19.79 5.98
N MET A 190 -2.71 19.99 5.65
CA MET A 190 -2.16 21.32 5.40
C MET A 190 -2.77 21.96 4.16
N TYR A 191 -2.94 21.14 3.13
CA TYR A 191 -3.56 21.52 1.87
C TYR A 191 -4.69 20.54 1.57
N PRO A 192 -5.93 20.83 2.02
CA PRO A 192 -7.05 19.97 1.70
C PRO A 192 -7.27 19.96 0.19
N GLY A 193 -6.96 18.80 -0.41
CA GLY A 193 -7.08 18.58 -1.84
C GLY A 193 -8.49 18.14 -2.24
N GLU A 194 -8.70 18.03 -3.55
CA GLU A 194 -9.81 17.27 -4.08
C GLU A 194 -9.40 15.80 -4.12
N TYR A 195 -10.14 14.93 -3.45
CA TYR A 195 -9.88 13.49 -3.38
C TYR A 195 -10.88 12.74 -4.24
N ASP A 196 -10.40 11.93 -5.18
CA ASP A 196 -11.26 11.09 -6.04
C ASP A 196 -11.52 9.74 -5.40
N ILE A 197 -10.62 9.33 -4.50
CA ILE A 197 -10.68 8.07 -3.77
C ILE A 197 -10.66 8.32 -2.28
N LEU A 198 -11.50 7.56 -1.60
CA LEU A 198 -11.62 7.53 -0.16
C LEU A 198 -11.02 6.22 0.36
N PRO A 199 -9.74 6.21 0.82
CA PRO A 199 -9.20 5.03 1.48
C PRO A 199 -9.81 4.90 2.88
N TYR A 200 -10.20 3.67 3.26
CA TYR A 200 -10.75 3.41 4.59
C TYR A 200 -10.47 1.98 5.06
N ALA A 201 -10.13 1.84 6.35
CA ALA A 201 -9.89 0.55 6.99
C ALA A 201 -11.06 0.18 7.92
N PHE A 202 -11.79 -0.87 7.56
CA PHE A 202 -12.87 -1.44 8.38
C PHE A 202 -12.36 -2.39 9.45
N SER A 203 -11.14 -2.86 9.27
CA SER A 203 -10.46 -3.76 10.20
C SER A 203 -8.95 -3.64 10.07
N ARG A 204 -8.22 -4.08 11.10
CA ARG A 204 -6.76 -4.21 11.07
C ARG A 204 -6.36 -5.63 11.39
N GLY A 205 -5.29 -6.08 10.77
CA GLY A 205 -4.77 -7.42 10.92
C GLY A 205 -5.50 -8.46 10.09
N CYS A 206 -4.95 -9.66 10.04
CA CYS A 206 -5.46 -10.79 9.29
C CYS A 206 -5.52 -12.03 10.19
N ALA A 207 -6.55 -12.88 10.01
CA ALA A 207 -6.69 -14.13 10.76
C ALA A 207 -5.94 -15.31 10.12
N TYR A 208 -5.27 -15.07 8.98
CA TYR A 208 -4.57 -16.10 8.22
C TYR A 208 -3.07 -15.94 8.36
N GLY A 209 -2.38 -17.04 8.61
CA GLY A 209 -0.93 -17.09 8.78
C GLY A 209 -0.19 -17.42 7.48
N CYS A 210 -0.40 -16.65 6.40
CA CYS A 210 0.34 -16.86 5.15
C CYS A 210 1.82 -16.59 5.36
N ASN A 211 2.68 -17.54 5.02
CA ASN A 211 4.11 -17.51 5.35
C ASN A 211 4.88 -16.36 4.69
N PHE A 212 4.37 -15.80 3.59
CA PHE A 212 4.98 -14.67 2.88
C PHE A 212 4.52 -13.30 3.36
N CYS A 213 3.49 -13.24 4.22
CA CYS A 213 2.78 -12.00 4.49
C CYS A 213 3.33 -11.30 5.73
N MET A 214 3.70 -10.03 5.59
CA MET A 214 4.15 -9.18 6.69
C MET A 214 3.05 -8.91 7.72
N GLU A 215 1.77 -8.97 7.31
CA GLU A 215 0.63 -8.72 8.19
C GLU A 215 0.56 -9.73 9.34
N GLU A 216 0.93 -11.01 9.09
CA GLU A 216 1.04 -12.04 10.12
C GLU A 216 2.08 -11.68 11.18
N PHE A 217 3.19 -11.07 10.75
CA PHE A 217 4.27 -10.66 11.66
C PHE A 217 3.93 -9.39 12.44
N ILE A 218 3.35 -8.37 11.77
CA ILE A 218 3.13 -7.03 12.35
C ILE A 218 1.81 -6.96 13.09
N ARG A 219 0.71 -7.45 12.49
CA ARG A 219 -0.66 -7.38 13.03
C ARG A 219 -1.39 -8.72 12.92
N PRO A 220 -0.91 -9.81 13.59
CA PRO A 220 -1.62 -11.08 13.61
C PRO A 220 -3.00 -10.89 14.26
N HIS A 221 -3.97 -11.70 13.85
CA HIS A 221 -5.38 -11.64 14.23
C HIS A 221 -6.13 -10.38 13.75
N ARG A 222 -7.27 -10.60 13.16
CA ARG A 222 -8.14 -9.55 12.66
C ARG A 222 -8.96 -8.92 13.77
N ARG A 223 -8.96 -7.58 13.86
CA ARG A 223 -9.81 -6.79 14.75
C ARG A 223 -10.66 -5.86 13.91
N LYS A 224 -11.94 -5.73 14.24
CA LYS A 224 -12.88 -4.87 13.51
C LYS A 224 -12.95 -3.49 14.14
N VAL A 225 -13.10 -2.47 13.32
CA VAL A 225 -13.57 -1.15 13.77
C VAL A 225 -15.05 -1.27 14.13
N PRO A 226 -15.53 -0.70 15.25
CA PRO A 226 -16.95 -0.67 15.59
C PRO A 226 -17.79 -0.05 14.47
N SER A 227 -18.94 -0.63 14.18
CA SER A 227 -19.81 -0.17 13.08
C SER A 227 -20.26 1.27 13.25
N GLU A 228 -20.50 1.72 14.46
CA GLU A 228 -20.86 3.09 14.76
C GLU A 228 -19.76 4.09 14.32
N ILE A 229 -18.50 3.77 14.60
CA ILE A 229 -17.35 4.59 14.15
C ILE A 229 -17.30 4.60 12.61
N ILE A 230 -17.49 3.43 11.97
CA ILE A 230 -17.50 3.33 10.51
C ILE A 230 -18.58 4.23 9.90
N TYR A 231 -19.81 4.15 10.42
CA TYR A 231 -20.94 4.93 9.90
C TYR A 231 -20.72 6.43 10.04
N ASN A 232 -20.25 6.86 11.21
CA ASN A 232 -20.00 8.28 11.50
C ASN A 232 -18.84 8.82 10.66
N ASP A 233 -17.74 8.04 10.54
CA ASP A 233 -16.57 8.42 9.74
C ASP A 233 -16.94 8.56 8.25
N LEU A 234 -17.55 7.53 7.67
CA LEU A 234 -17.85 7.53 6.24
C LEU A 234 -18.88 8.60 5.88
N LYS A 235 -19.88 8.82 6.72
CA LYS A 235 -20.84 9.91 6.52
C LYS A 235 -20.14 11.28 6.56
N ASN A 236 -19.35 11.54 7.59
CA ASN A 236 -18.59 12.80 7.70
C ASN A 236 -17.62 13.00 6.52
N LEU A 237 -16.97 11.93 6.04
CA LEU A 237 -16.05 12.00 4.90
C LEU A 237 -16.79 12.28 3.59
N THR A 238 -17.91 11.60 3.32
CA THR A 238 -18.70 11.81 2.10
C THR A 238 -19.38 13.18 2.05
N ASP A 239 -19.69 13.76 3.20
CA ASP A 239 -20.21 15.13 3.28
C ASP A 239 -19.13 16.20 2.96
N LYS A 240 -17.85 15.88 3.20
CA LYS A 240 -16.71 16.79 2.99
C LYS A 240 -15.97 16.56 1.67
N ILE A 241 -15.97 15.33 1.18
CA ILE A 241 -15.20 14.90 0.00
C ILE A 241 -16.17 14.40 -1.08
N ASN A 242 -16.09 14.97 -2.27
CA ASN A 242 -16.86 14.50 -3.43
C ASN A 242 -16.18 13.30 -4.09
N ALA A 243 -15.91 12.24 -3.32
CA ALA A 243 -15.36 11.00 -3.82
C ALA A 243 -16.47 9.97 -4.06
N HIS A 244 -16.38 9.25 -5.17
CA HIS A 244 -17.34 8.20 -5.54
C HIS A 244 -16.73 6.79 -5.46
N THR A 245 -15.48 6.70 -5.06
CA THR A 245 -14.75 5.42 -4.98
C THR A 245 -14.17 5.24 -3.59
N LEU A 246 -14.58 4.16 -2.93
CA LEU A 246 -14.00 3.70 -1.68
C LEU A 246 -12.93 2.65 -1.96
N LEU A 247 -11.73 2.88 -1.47
CA LEU A 247 -10.66 1.89 -1.46
C LEU A 247 -10.53 1.27 -0.07
N VAL A 248 -10.85 0.00 0.03
CA VAL A 248 -10.70 -0.73 1.29
C VAL A 248 -9.22 -0.99 1.58
N SER A 249 -8.76 -0.51 2.72
CA SER A 249 -7.37 -0.65 3.19
C SER A 249 -7.19 -1.82 4.19
N ASP A 250 -8.18 -2.72 4.27
CA ASP A 250 -8.08 -3.93 5.08
C ASP A 250 -7.07 -4.92 4.45
N ALA A 251 -6.26 -5.57 5.27
CA ALA A 251 -5.44 -6.71 4.82
C ALA A 251 -6.29 -7.89 4.30
N LEU A 252 -7.55 -7.94 4.70
CA LEU A 252 -8.55 -8.91 4.25
C LEU A 252 -9.95 -8.37 4.49
N PHE A 253 -10.66 -8.01 3.43
CA PHE A 253 -12.03 -7.54 3.55
C PHE A 253 -12.99 -8.70 3.82
N LYS A 254 -13.79 -8.57 4.88
CA LYS A 254 -14.85 -9.50 5.31
C LYS A 254 -16.13 -8.79 5.74
N SER A 255 -16.20 -7.48 5.59
CA SER A 255 -17.32 -6.68 6.12
C SER A 255 -18.44 -6.52 5.11
N PHE A 256 -18.82 -7.61 4.42
CA PHE A 256 -19.86 -7.62 3.36
C PHE A 256 -21.23 -7.14 3.85
N TYR A 257 -21.51 -7.23 5.14
CA TYR A 257 -22.74 -6.71 5.75
C TYR A 257 -22.87 -5.18 5.67
N LEU A 258 -21.79 -4.46 5.36
CA LEU A 258 -21.79 -3.01 5.18
C LEU A 258 -22.22 -2.56 3.78
N PHE A 259 -22.34 -3.47 2.81
CA PHE A 259 -22.69 -3.07 1.43
C PHE A 259 -24.02 -2.32 1.30
N PRO A 260 -25.10 -2.63 2.04
CA PRO A 260 -26.32 -1.81 2.01
C PRO A 260 -26.07 -0.35 2.40
N PHE A 261 -25.26 -0.13 3.43
CA PHE A 261 -24.88 1.22 3.85
C PHE A 261 -23.99 1.91 2.82
N LEU A 262 -22.96 1.23 2.30
CA LEU A 262 -22.07 1.77 1.27
C LEU A 262 -22.84 2.11 -0.02
N ARG A 263 -23.87 1.35 -0.35
CA ARG A 263 -24.79 1.66 -1.45
C ARG A 263 -25.56 2.95 -1.21
N SER A 264 -26.04 3.19 0.01
CA SER A 264 -26.76 4.43 0.36
C SER A 264 -25.87 5.68 0.28
N LEU A 265 -24.53 5.53 0.37
CA LEU A 265 -23.56 6.61 0.17
C LEU A 265 -23.19 6.83 -1.30
N GLY A 266 -23.73 6.06 -2.25
CA GLY A 266 -23.41 6.16 -3.67
C GLY A 266 -21.98 5.75 -4.03
N MET A 267 -21.29 5.00 -3.15
CA MET A 267 -19.88 4.64 -3.30
C MET A 267 -19.69 3.39 -4.16
N LYS A 268 -18.65 3.37 -4.98
CA LYS A 268 -18.09 2.15 -5.59
C LYS A 268 -16.97 1.62 -4.72
N VAL A 269 -17.05 0.36 -4.34
CA VAL A 269 -16.14 -0.28 -3.36
C VAL A 269 -15.12 -1.14 -4.07
N ASN A 270 -13.85 -0.83 -3.88
CA ASN A 270 -12.71 -1.64 -4.32
C ASN A 270 -12.13 -2.36 -3.10
N PHE A 271 -12.06 -3.68 -3.13
CA PHE A 271 -11.61 -4.46 -1.97
C PHE A 271 -10.76 -5.66 -2.36
N GLU A 272 -9.92 -6.08 -1.41
CA GLU A 272 -9.12 -7.29 -1.51
C GLU A 272 -9.70 -8.41 -0.65
N SER A 273 -9.70 -9.64 -1.19
CA SER A 273 -10.14 -10.82 -0.47
C SER A 273 -9.31 -12.06 -0.87
N ARG A 274 -9.50 -13.12 -0.08
CA ARG A 274 -8.94 -14.44 -0.40
C ARG A 274 -9.98 -15.27 -1.14
N CYS A 275 -9.50 -16.21 -1.96
CA CYS A 275 -10.38 -17.11 -2.71
C CYS A 275 -11.22 -18.04 -1.83
N ASP A 276 -10.78 -18.32 -0.61
CA ASP A 276 -11.50 -19.17 0.37
C ASP A 276 -12.32 -18.35 1.40
N VAL A 277 -12.47 -17.05 1.17
CA VAL A 277 -13.20 -16.13 2.07
C VAL A 277 -14.39 -15.48 1.39
N LEU A 278 -14.22 -15.04 0.15
CA LEU A 278 -15.33 -14.47 -0.63
C LEU A 278 -16.26 -15.61 -1.07
N ASP A 279 -17.51 -15.54 -0.63
CA ASP A 279 -18.56 -16.45 -1.10
C ASP A 279 -19.06 -15.97 -2.48
N PRO A 280 -18.97 -16.79 -3.54
CA PRO A 280 -19.45 -16.41 -4.86
C PRO A 280 -20.94 -16.04 -4.88
N SER A 281 -21.74 -16.60 -3.99
CA SER A 281 -23.20 -16.31 -3.92
C SER A 281 -23.51 -14.86 -3.52
N LEU A 282 -22.55 -14.16 -2.90
CA LEU A 282 -22.70 -12.75 -2.53
C LEU A 282 -22.51 -11.81 -3.73
N ILE A 283 -21.81 -12.24 -4.77
CA ILE A 283 -21.37 -11.38 -5.89
C ILE A 283 -22.55 -10.71 -6.61
N PRO A 284 -23.66 -11.41 -6.95
CA PRO A 284 -24.80 -10.76 -7.58
C PRO A 284 -25.41 -9.63 -6.73
N GLY A 285 -25.48 -9.84 -5.40
CA GLY A 285 -26.07 -8.88 -4.46
C GLY A 285 -25.23 -7.62 -4.21
N ILE A 286 -23.95 -7.61 -4.61
CA ILE A 286 -23.02 -6.47 -4.43
C ILE A 286 -22.57 -5.84 -5.75
N ALA A 287 -23.04 -6.34 -6.89
CA ALA A 287 -22.53 -5.95 -8.21
C ALA A 287 -22.71 -4.46 -8.52
N ASP A 288 -23.80 -3.87 -8.06
CA ASP A 288 -24.09 -2.44 -8.24
C ASP A 288 -23.20 -1.52 -7.40
N VAL A 289 -22.67 -2.02 -6.27
CA VAL A 289 -21.79 -1.26 -5.37
C VAL A 289 -20.31 -1.58 -5.62
N CYS A 290 -20.02 -2.79 -6.13
CA CYS A 290 -18.67 -3.25 -6.34
C CYS A 290 -17.99 -2.49 -7.49
N GLY A 291 -16.79 -1.96 -7.23
CA GLY A 291 -15.92 -1.36 -8.25
C GLY A 291 -14.96 -2.40 -8.82
N ILE A 292 -14.07 -2.92 -7.96
CA ILE A 292 -13.10 -3.99 -8.31
C ILE A 292 -13.05 -5.01 -7.20
N ILE A 293 -13.00 -6.29 -7.59
CA ILE A 293 -12.63 -7.39 -6.69
C ILE A 293 -11.17 -7.75 -6.97
N ALA A 294 -10.31 -7.62 -5.96
CA ALA A 294 -8.94 -8.08 -5.99
C ALA A 294 -8.81 -9.39 -5.19
N LEU A 295 -8.33 -10.45 -5.82
CA LEU A 295 -8.19 -11.76 -5.20
C LEU A 295 -6.72 -12.14 -5.00
N GLY A 296 -6.35 -12.43 -3.77
CA GLY A 296 -5.10 -13.10 -3.43
C GLY A 296 -5.18 -14.59 -3.73
N PHE A 297 -4.94 -14.97 -4.99
CA PHE A 297 -4.94 -16.37 -5.44
C PHE A 297 -3.58 -17.04 -5.23
N GLU A 298 -2.52 -16.35 -5.56
CA GLU A 298 -1.10 -16.63 -5.47
C GLU A 298 -0.58 -17.73 -6.42
N SER A 299 -1.14 -18.93 -6.42
CA SER A 299 -0.69 -20.05 -7.24
C SER A 299 -1.80 -21.07 -7.47
N ALA A 300 -1.70 -21.85 -8.55
CA ALA A 300 -2.53 -23.05 -8.73
C ALA A 300 -1.82 -24.33 -8.31
N SER A 301 -0.53 -24.30 -7.96
CA SER A 301 0.16 -25.47 -7.45
C SER A 301 -0.22 -25.80 -6.02
N TYR A 302 -0.64 -27.02 -5.77
CA TYR A 302 -0.89 -27.52 -4.41
C TYR A 302 0.35 -27.40 -3.52
N ASN A 303 1.51 -27.76 -4.05
CA ASN A 303 2.76 -27.73 -3.30
C ASN A 303 3.14 -26.29 -2.90
N THR A 304 3.02 -25.34 -3.82
CA THR A 304 3.28 -23.92 -3.55
C THR A 304 2.30 -23.37 -2.53
N LEU A 305 1.00 -23.58 -2.70
CA LEU A 305 -0.03 -23.10 -1.75
C LEU A 305 0.14 -23.73 -0.34
N ARG A 306 0.62 -24.97 -0.26
CA ARG A 306 0.99 -25.61 1.03
C ARG A 306 2.18 -24.93 1.69
N ARG A 307 3.26 -24.69 0.94
CA ARG A 307 4.44 -23.94 1.42
C ARG A 307 4.08 -22.51 1.86
N MET A 308 3.16 -21.87 1.15
CA MET A 308 2.61 -20.55 1.50
C MET A 308 1.71 -20.55 2.72
N ASN A 309 1.32 -21.71 3.26
CA ASN A 309 0.28 -21.87 4.27
C ASN A 309 -1.09 -21.28 3.84
N LYS A 310 -1.37 -21.29 2.55
CA LYS A 310 -2.67 -20.85 2.00
C LYS A 310 -3.73 -21.95 2.10
N VAL A 311 -3.32 -23.21 1.92
CA VAL A 311 -4.19 -24.39 2.04
C VAL A 311 -3.61 -25.39 3.02
N LYS A 312 -4.49 -26.09 3.77
CA LYS A 312 -4.06 -27.01 4.84
C LYS A 312 -3.84 -28.44 4.34
N ASN A 313 -4.60 -28.89 3.37
CA ASN A 313 -4.58 -30.25 2.83
C ASN A 313 -5.21 -30.27 1.42
N LYS A 314 -5.28 -31.45 0.81
CA LYS A 314 -5.78 -31.63 -0.56
C LYS A 314 -7.24 -31.23 -0.70
N SER A 315 -8.11 -31.60 0.24
CA SER A 315 -9.53 -31.22 0.22
C SER A 315 -9.73 -29.70 0.31
N HIS A 316 -8.93 -29.02 1.18
CA HIS A 316 -8.97 -27.55 1.23
C HIS A 316 -8.48 -26.93 -0.08
N TYR A 317 -7.43 -27.49 -0.70
CA TYR A 317 -6.94 -27.05 -2.00
C TYR A 317 -8.02 -27.18 -3.09
N GLU A 318 -8.72 -28.29 -3.17
CA GLU A 318 -9.77 -28.51 -4.16
C GLU A 318 -10.91 -27.51 -4.00
N LYS A 319 -11.34 -27.26 -2.75
CA LYS A 319 -12.33 -26.21 -2.45
C LYS A 319 -11.82 -24.82 -2.81
N TYR A 320 -10.54 -24.51 -2.53
CA TYR A 320 -9.92 -23.23 -2.86
C TYR A 320 -9.92 -22.97 -4.38
N ILE A 321 -9.55 -23.97 -5.17
CA ILE A 321 -9.56 -23.89 -6.63
C ILE A 321 -11.00 -23.78 -7.17
N ALA A 322 -11.91 -24.62 -6.70
CA ALA A 322 -13.32 -24.59 -7.13
C ALA A 322 -13.98 -23.23 -6.81
N ASN A 323 -13.74 -22.69 -5.62
CA ASN A 323 -14.27 -21.39 -5.22
C ASN A 323 -13.68 -20.24 -6.06
N THR A 324 -12.38 -20.30 -6.38
CA THR A 324 -11.75 -19.32 -7.28
C THR A 324 -12.45 -19.28 -8.64
N ILE A 325 -12.72 -20.44 -9.22
CA ILE A 325 -13.42 -20.55 -10.50
C ILE A 325 -14.85 -19.99 -10.38
N ALA A 326 -15.56 -20.31 -9.30
CA ALA A 326 -16.92 -19.81 -9.07
C ALA A 326 -16.96 -18.28 -8.93
N ILE A 327 -16.07 -17.69 -8.11
CA ILE A 327 -15.94 -16.23 -7.97
C ILE A 327 -15.69 -15.59 -9.34
N PHE A 328 -14.76 -16.16 -10.12
CA PHE A 328 -14.40 -15.60 -11.42
C PHE A 328 -15.58 -15.62 -12.40
N LYS A 329 -16.35 -16.73 -12.44
CA LYS A 329 -17.55 -16.86 -13.26
C LYS A 329 -18.63 -15.85 -12.85
N GLU A 330 -18.91 -15.73 -11.55
CA GLU A 330 -19.93 -14.81 -11.06
C GLU A 330 -19.53 -13.34 -11.30
N ALA A 331 -18.26 -12.97 -11.09
CA ALA A 331 -17.79 -11.64 -11.41
C ALA A 331 -17.90 -11.32 -12.91
N ALA A 332 -17.57 -12.28 -13.80
CA ALA A 332 -17.72 -12.11 -15.23
C ALA A 332 -19.19 -11.94 -15.65
N ARG A 333 -20.13 -12.74 -15.08
CA ARG A 333 -21.59 -12.64 -15.32
C ARG A 333 -22.18 -11.31 -14.86
N ASN A 334 -21.69 -10.80 -13.71
CA ASN A 334 -22.16 -9.56 -13.11
C ASN A 334 -21.33 -8.35 -13.52
N GLU A 335 -20.48 -8.50 -14.55
CA GLU A 335 -19.69 -7.43 -15.13
C GLU A 335 -18.74 -6.70 -14.16
N ILE A 336 -18.31 -7.37 -13.08
CA ILE A 336 -17.43 -6.79 -12.08
C ILE A 336 -15.96 -6.93 -12.55
N PRO A 337 -15.19 -5.83 -12.58
CA PRO A 337 -13.75 -5.88 -12.84
C PRO A 337 -13.01 -6.70 -11.78
N MET A 338 -12.05 -7.52 -12.20
CA MET A 338 -11.25 -8.35 -11.29
C MET A 338 -9.77 -8.16 -11.47
N ILE A 339 -9.03 -8.21 -10.35
CA ILE A 339 -7.58 -8.38 -10.34
C ILE A 339 -7.26 -9.66 -9.57
N ILE A 340 -6.48 -10.54 -10.18
CA ILE A 340 -6.03 -11.77 -9.57
C ILE A 340 -4.54 -11.64 -9.27
N PHE A 341 -4.20 -11.56 -7.99
CA PHE A 341 -2.82 -11.52 -7.55
C PHE A 341 -2.23 -12.92 -7.51
N MET A 342 -1.03 -13.04 -8.06
CA MET A 342 -0.25 -14.25 -8.10
C MET A 342 1.21 -13.97 -7.74
N ILE A 343 1.88 -14.95 -7.18
CA ILE A 343 3.31 -14.91 -6.83
C ILE A 343 3.98 -16.04 -7.58
N ALA A 344 4.99 -15.72 -8.38
CA ALA A 344 5.81 -16.72 -9.05
C ALA A 344 7.23 -16.72 -8.47
N GLY A 345 7.83 -17.91 -8.42
CA GLY A 345 9.17 -18.07 -7.86
C GLY A 345 9.19 -18.14 -6.33
N TYR A 346 8.16 -18.69 -5.70
CA TYR A 346 8.16 -18.97 -4.28
C TYR A 346 9.30 -19.95 -3.93
N PRO A 347 10.04 -19.79 -2.80
CA PRO A 347 11.09 -20.71 -2.40
C PRO A 347 10.66 -22.16 -2.48
N GLY A 348 11.42 -22.98 -3.24
CA GLY A 348 11.12 -24.36 -3.54
C GLY A 348 10.17 -24.59 -4.74
N ASP A 349 9.78 -23.56 -5.48
CA ASP A 349 8.99 -23.74 -6.72
C ASP A 349 9.81 -24.44 -7.80
N THR A 350 9.19 -25.41 -8.43
CA THR A 350 9.69 -26.09 -9.62
C THR A 350 9.02 -25.52 -10.88
N GLU A 351 9.57 -25.83 -12.05
CA GLU A 351 8.93 -25.45 -13.32
C GLU A 351 7.52 -26.07 -13.47
N LYS A 352 7.30 -27.26 -12.90
CA LYS A 352 5.98 -27.88 -12.83
C LYS A 352 4.98 -27.00 -12.08
N ASP A 353 5.36 -26.42 -10.95
CA ASP A 353 4.50 -25.55 -10.15
C ASP A 353 4.10 -24.28 -10.94
N LEU A 354 5.04 -23.69 -11.68
CA LEU A 354 4.78 -22.53 -12.54
C LEU A 354 3.86 -22.90 -13.71
N LYS A 355 4.07 -24.07 -14.32
CA LYS A 355 3.25 -24.59 -15.42
C LYS A 355 1.81 -24.88 -14.97
N GLU A 356 1.62 -25.47 -13.79
CA GLU A 356 0.29 -25.70 -13.22
C GLU A 356 -0.49 -24.37 -13.09
N SER A 357 0.17 -23.31 -12.63
CA SER A 357 -0.43 -21.97 -12.52
C SER A 357 -0.76 -21.38 -13.90
N LEU A 358 0.12 -21.51 -14.90
CA LEU A 358 -0.14 -21.04 -16.25
C LEU A 358 -1.35 -21.77 -16.88
N VAL A 359 -1.41 -23.10 -16.79
CA VAL A 359 -2.52 -23.91 -17.35
C VAL A 359 -3.84 -23.55 -16.68
N PHE A 360 -3.83 -23.36 -15.36
CA PHE A 360 -5.03 -22.92 -14.64
C PHE A 360 -5.53 -21.58 -15.14
N VAL A 361 -4.66 -20.59 -15.26
CA VAL A 361 -5.00 -19.26 -15.75
C VAL A 361 -5.48 -19.28 -17.21
N GLN A 362 -4.89 -20.10 -18.07
CA GLN A 362 -5.38 -20.32 -19.45
C GLN A 362 -6.83 -20.80 -19.46
N ASN A 363 -7.20 -21.72 -18.55
CA ASN A 363 -8.58 -22.18 -18.42
C ASN A 363 -9.50 -21.12 -17.84
N LEU A 364 -9.02 -20.34 -16.85
CA LEU A 364 -9.79 -19.29 -16.22
C LEU A 364 -10.05 -18.12 -17.19
N SER A 365 -9.06 -17.78 -18.04
CA SER A 365 -9.17 -16.68 -19.02
C SER A 365 -10.21 -16.90 -20.13
N LYS A 366 -10.75 -18.11 -20.26
CA LYS A 366 -11.88 -18.41 -21.18
C LYS A 366 -13.20 -17.76 -20.72
N TYR A 367 -13.34 -17.46 -19.42
CA TYR A 367 -14.51 -16.77 -18.88
C TYR A 367 -14.34 -15.26 -19.05
N LYS A 368 -14.65 -14.75 -20.24
CA LYS A 368 -14.60 -13.34 -20.56
C LYS A 368 -15.93 -12.67 -20.25
N GLY A 369 -15.89 -11.57 -19.51
CA GLY A 369 -17.05 -10.72 -19.23
C GLY A 369 -16.74 -9.25 -19.53
N PRO A 370 -17.80 -8.39 -19.65
CA PRO A 370 -17.61 -6.95 -19.90
C PRO A 370 -16.84 -6.24 -18.79
N GLY A 371 -16.85 -6.78 -17.53
CA GLY A 371 -16.05 -6.26 -16.42
C GLY A 371 -14.55 -6.28 -16.69
N GLY A 372 -14.10 -7.33 -17.36
CA GLY A 372 -12.67 -7.56 -17.60
C GLY A 372 -11.94 -8.14 -16.39
N HIS A 373 -10.72 -8.62 -16.62
CA HIS A 373 -9.86 -9.14 -15.56
C HIS A 373 -8.39 -8.96 -15.88
N ILE A 374 -7.58 -8.86 -14.82
CA ILE A 374 -6.12 -8.78 -14.91
C ILE A 374 -5.50 -9.85 -14.03
N PHE A 375 -4.60 -10.62 -14.60
CA PHE A 375 -3.71 -11.50 -13.86
C PHE A 375 -2.42 -10.75 -13.54
N LYS A 376 -2.28 -10.31 -12.29
CA LYS A 376 -1.11 -9.61 -11.81
C LYS A 376 -0.17 -10.58 -11.11
N VAL A 377 0.88 -10.98 -11.80
CA VAL A 377 1.91 -11.85 -11.22
C VAL A 377 3.07 -10.98 -10.74
N GLY A 378 3.35 -11.05 -9.45
CA GLY A 378 4.50 -10.39 -8.83
C GLY A 378 5.65 -11.38 -8.62
N GLU A 379 6.86 -10.82 -8.57
CA GLU A 379 8.03 -11.53 -8.07
C GLU A 379 7.82 -11.86 -6.58
N CYS A 380 8.46 -12.93 -6.14
CA CYS A 380 8.44 -13.33 -4.75
C CYS A 380 9.44 -12.50 -3.94
N HIS A 381 8.95 -11.78 -2.95
CA HIS A 381 9.78 -11.03 -2.01
C HIS A 381 9.88 -11.77 -0.68
N VAL A 382 11.08 -11.85 -0.13
CA VAL A 382 11.34 -12.47 1.18
C VAL A 382 11.76 -11.41 2.20
N TYR A 383 10.85 -11.07 3.12
CA TYR A 383 11.08 -10.02 4.10
C TYR A 383 11.54 -10.61 5.44
N PRO A 384 12.59 -10.05 6.09
CA PRO A 384 13.03 -10.46 7.42
C PRO A 384 11.87 -10.51 8.43
N GLY A 385 11.90 -11.50 9.30
CA GLY A 385 10.84 -11.74 10.29
C GLY A 385 9.63 -12.52 9.77
N THR A 386 9.53 -12.79 8.47
CA THR A 386 8.49 -13.64 7.89
C THR A 386 8.96 -15.09 7.75
N LYS A 387 8.03 -16.04 7.83
CA LYS A 387 8.34 -17.48 7.67
C LYS A 387 8.91 -17.84 6.30
N ILE A 388 8.59 -17.05 5.25
CA ILE A 388 9.19 -17.24 3.94
C ILE A 388 10.67 -16.88 3.92
N TYR A 389 11.10 -15.90 4.72
CA TYR A 389 12.51 -15.53 4.85
C TYR A 389 13.30 -16.69 5.47
N ASP A 390 12.80 -17.28 6.56
CA ASP A 390 13.40 -18.43 7.19
C ASP A 390 13.46 -19.64 6.26
N LEU A 391 12.39 -19.88 5.50
CA LEU A 391 12.34 -20.92 4.47
C LEU A 391 13.39 -20.66 3.38
N ALA A 392 13.50 -19.43 2.87
CA ALA A 392 14.45 -19.10 1.81
C ALA A 392 15.90 -19.31 2.23
N ILE A 393 16.25 -18.98 3.47
CA ILE A 393 17.60 -19.20 4.02
C ILE A 393 17.86 -20.68 4.22
N SER A 394 16.85 -21.46 4.62
CA SER A 394 17.02 -22.91 4.90
C SER A 394 17.21 -23.77 3.65
N LEU A 395 16.85 -23.27 2.47
CA LEU A 395 16.93 -24.00 1.21
C LEU A 395 18.22 -23.64 0.46
N PRO A 396 19.17 -24.59 0.26
CA PRO A 396 20.51 -24.29 -0.29
C PRO A 396 20.49 -23.83 -1.74
N ASP A 397 19.45 -24.17 -2.49
CA ASP A 397 19.31 -23.79 -3.89
C ASP A 397 18.59 -22.46 -4.10
N VAL A 398 18.01 -21.88 -3.06
CA VAL A 398 17.31 -20.60 -3.14
C VAL A 398 18.33 -19.46 -3.13
N VAL A 399 18.18 -18.55 -4.09
CA VAL A 399 18.95 -17.30 -4.15
C VAL A 399 17.98 -16.15 -4.24
N PHE A 400 18.16 -15.12 -3.40
CA PHE A 400 17.44 -13.87 -3.46
C PHE A 400 18.39 -12.68 -3.35
N ASP A 401 17.98 -11.53 -3.87
CA ASP A 401 18.77 -10.30 -3.78
C ASP A 401 18.82 -9.83 -2.33
N ASP A 402 20.01 -9.61 -1.84
CA ASP A 402 20.27 -8.81 -0.65
C ASP A 402 21.07 -7.58 -1.11
N ASP A 403 20.38 -6.65 -1.78
CA ASP A 403 20.98 -5.47 -2.41
C ASP A 403 21.47 -4.42 -1.39
N GLY A 404 21.89 -4.87 -0.24
CA GLY A 404 22.44 -3.98 0.79
C GLY A 404 21.35 -3.16 1.48
N VAL A 405 21.34 -1.83 1.28
CA VAL A 405 20.61 -0.92 2.16
C VAL A 405 19.09 -1.02 2.04
N PHE A 406 18.55 -1.17 0.83
CA PHE A 406 17.12 -1.21 0.56
C PHE A 406 16.74 -2.30 -0.44
N GLY A 407 17.46 -3.43 -0.42
CA GLY A 407 17.18 -4.57 -1.28
C GLY A 407 15.73 -4.99 -1.20
N GLN A 408 15.13 -5.26 -2.35
CA GLN A 408 13.74 -5.72 -2.41
C GLN A 408 13.61 -7.19 -2.01
N ASN A 409 14.74 -7.87 -1.73
CA ASN A 409 14.82 -9.28 -1.37
C ASN A 409 14.02 -10.17 -2.34
N ILE A 410 14.18 -9.92 -3.64
CA ILE A 410 13.48 -10.67 -4.69
C ILE A 410 14.14 -12.02 -4.89
N VAL A 411 13.36 -13.08 -4.89
CA VAL A 411 13.85 -14.42 -5.20
C VAL A 411 14.27 -14.49 -6.67
N ARG A 412 15.57 -14.73 -6.91
CA ARG A 412 16.17 -14.87 -8.24
C ARG A 412 16.27 -16.34 -8.71
N ARG A 413 16.35 -17.24 -7.76
CA ARG A 413 16.37 -18.69 -8.01
C ARG A 413 15.60 -19.40 -6.88
N PRO A 414 14.36 -19.84 -7.12
CA PRO A 414 13.55 -20.50 -6.10
C PRO A 414 13.92 -21.97 -5.88
N SER A 415 14.61 -22.59 -6.84
CA SER A 415 15.09 -23.97 -6.78
C SER A 415 16.21 -24.21 -7.80
N LYS A 416 16.89 -25.35 -7.74
CA LYS A 416 18.04 -25.70 -8.60
C LYS A 416 17.79 -25.47 -10.10
N ASN A 417 16.57 -25.78 -10.57
CA ASN A 417 16.26 -25.81 -12.00
C ASN A 417 15.38 -24.64 -12.48
N VAL A 418 15.09 -23.67 -11.63
CA VAL A 418 14.30 -22.50 -11.99
C VAL A 418 15.10 -21.24 -11.72
N ASN A 419 15.36 -20.46 -12.76
CA ASN A 419 16.04 -19.18 -12.67
C ASN A 419 15.05 -18.01 -12.84
N PHE A 420 15.54 -16.79 -12.67
CA PHE A 420 14.71 -15.58 -12.75
C PHE A 420 14.12 -15.35 -14.15
N GLU A 421 14.85 -15.68 -15.21
CA GLU A 421 14.36 -15.58 -16.59
C GLU A 421 13.16 -16.51 -16.82
N THR A 422 13.23 -17.74 -16.30
CA THR A 422 12.10 -18.68 -16.31
C THR A 422 10.88 -18.09 -15.63
N ILE A 423 11.04 -17.48 -14.43
CA ILE A 423 9.96 -16.82 -13.70
C ILE A 423 9.34 -15.71 -14.57
N LEU A 424 10.16 -14.81 -15.11
CA LEU A 424 9.68 -13.69 -15.92
C LEU A 424 8.95 -14.15 -17.19
N ASN A 425 9.39 -15.25 -17.80
CA ASN A 425 8.73 -15.85 -18.97
C ASN A 425 7.32 -16.35 -18.61
N TYR A 426 7.17 -17.06 -17.48
CA TYR A 426 5.84 -17.47 -17.01
C TYR A 426 4.96 -16.29 -16.64
N ASN A 427 5.49 -15.28 -15.94
CA ASN A 427 4.77 -14.04 -15.60
C ASN A 427 4.24 -13.35 -16.84
N THR A 428 5.07 -13.21 -17.87
CA THR A 428 4.69 -12.61 -19.16
C THR A 428 3.57 -13.40 -19.86
N LYS A 429 3.67 -14.73 -19.88
CA LYS A 429 2.63 -15.59 -20.47
C LYS A 429 1.31 -15.46 -19.75
N ILE A 430 1.31 -15.46 -18.42
CA ILE A 430 0.10 -15.30 -17.60
C ILE A 430 -0.51 -13.91 -17.79
N PHE A 431 0.30 -12.87 -17.73
CA PHE A 431 -0.18 -11.49 -17.89
C PHE A 431 -0.89 -11.24 -19.23
N LYS A 432 -0.39 -11.84 -20.32
CA LYS A 432 -1.00 -11.75 -21.66
C LYS A 432 -2.39 -12.39 -21.75
N LEU A 433 -2.81 -13.20 -20.78
CA LEU A 433 -4.15 -13.79 -20.73
C LEU A 433 -5.19 -12.87 -20.11
N SER A 434 -4.80 -11.68 -19.69
CA SER A 434 -5.70 -10.65 -19.13
C SER A 434 -6.70 -10.15 -20.17
N ASN A 435 -7.89 -9.79 -19.71
CA ASN A 435 -8.97 -9.22 -20.55
C ASN A 435 -9.18 -7.73 -20.20
N TYR A 436 -8.53 -6.86 -20.97
CA TYR A 436 -8.53 -5.41 -20.76
C TYR A 436 -9.76 -4.74 -21.40
N THR A 437 -10.90 -4.82 -20.75
CA THR A 437 -12.11 -4.10 -21.17
C THR A 437 -12.04 -2.60 -20.83
N GLN A 438 -12.90 -1.77 -21.44
CA GLN A 438 -13.01 -0.35 -21.09
C GLN A 438 -13.43 -0.16 -19.63
N LYS A 439 -14.25 -1.07 -19.09
CA LYS A 439 -14.72 -1.02 -17.71
C LYS A 439 -13.57 -1.19 -16.72
N ILE A 440 -12.71 -2.22 -16.92
CA ILE A 440 -11.53 -2.42 -16.04
C ILE A 440 -10.51 -1.30 -16.23
N LYS A 441 -10.28 -0.83 -17.45
CA LYS A 441 -9.37 0.31 -17.71
C LYS A 441 -9.82 1.55 -16.92
N LYS A 442 -11.11 1.90 -16.96
CA LYS A 442 -11.67 3.01 -16.20
C LYS A 442 -11.55 2.80 -14.69
N ALA A 443 -11.85 1.61 -14.20
CA ALA A 443 -11.74 1.28 -12.79
C ALA A 443 -10.29 1.36 -12.30
N LEU A 444 -9.33 0.89 -13.09
CA LEU A 444 -7.90 0.95 -12.78
C LEU A 444 -7.34 2.37 -12.75
N LEU A 445 -7.80 3.26 -13.61
CA LEU A 445 -7.39 4.67 -13.60
C LEU A 445 -7.64 5.31 -12.22
N ASN A 446 -8.62 4.81 -11.48
CA ASN A 446 -8.93 5.30 -10.14
C ASN A 446 -8.07 4.68 -9.01
N ILE A 447 -7.35 3.57 -9.27
CA ILE A 447 -6.61 2.85 -8.20
C ILE A 447 -5.18 2.45 -8.59
N MET A 448 -4.70 2.89 -9.75
CA MET A 448 -3.41 2.45 -10.31
C MET A 448 -2.18 2.58 -9.40
N PRO A 449 -2.05 3.59 -8.54
CA PRO A 449 -0.92 3.70 -7.62
C PRO A 449 -0.75 2.49 -6.71
N PHE A 450 -1.86 1.88 -6.34
CA PHE A 450 -1.85 0.71 -5.47
C PHE A 450 -1.52 -0.59 -6.18
N PHE A 451 -1.69 -0.65 -7.51
CA PHE A 451 -1.55 -1.90 -8.25
C PHE A 451 -0.34 -1.97 -9.19
N ARG A 452 0.48 -0.92 -9.29
CA ARG A 452 1.72 -0.89 -10.12
C ARG A 452 1.57 -1.56 -11.48
N LEU A 453 0.53 -1.19 -12.24
CA LEU A 453 0.37 -1.71 -13.58
C LEU A 453 1.23 -0.89 -14.55
N PRO A 454 1.94 -1.53 -15.51
CA PRO A 454 2.66 -0.78 -16.52
C PRO A 454 1.70 0.08 -17.32
N ALA A 455 1.98 1.38 -17.47
CA ALA A 455 1.15 2.30 -18.27
C ALA A 455 0.95 1.82 -19.72
N ARG A 456 1.89 1.06 -20.28
CA ARG A 456 1.79 0.39 -21.58
C ARG A 456 0.69 -0.68 -21.66
N ALA A 457 0.40 -1.38 -20.55
CA ALA A 457 -0.64 -2.41 -20.52
C ALA A 457 -2.05 -1.86 -20.77
N LEU A 458 -2.25 -0.56 -20.57
CA LEU A 458 -3.53 0.11 -20.78
C LEU A 458 -3.74 0.61 -22.21
N ARG A 459 -2.72 0.52 -23.07
CA ARG A 459 -2.73 1.18 -24.39
C ARG A 459 -3.10 0.30 -25.56
N ASP A 460 -2.76 -0.97 -25.53
CA ASP A 460 -2.74 -1.75 -26.77
C ASP A 460 -3.14 -3.21 -26.53
N ASP A 461 -3.88 -3.75 -27.49
CA ASP A 461 -4.24 -5.16 -27.53
C ASP A 461 -3.04 -6.06 -27.91
N SER A 462 -1.89 -5.46 -28.27
CA SER A 462 -0.64 -6.12 -28.67
C SER A 462 0.56 -5.69 -27.81
N VAL A 463 0.56 -5.96 -26.50
CA VAL A 463 1.69 -5.61 -25.61
C VAL A 463 2.94 -6.43 -25.92
N PRO A 464 4.04 -5.86 -26.43
CA PRO A 464 5.28 -6.59 -26.68
C PRO A 464 6.08 -6.88 -25.39
N ASN A 465 6.92 -7.90 -25.45
CA ASN A 465 7.75 -8.52 -24.40
C ASN A 465 8.73 -7.59 -23.61
N GLN A 466 8.79 -6.30 -23.91
CA GLN A 466 9.79 -5.38 -23.36
C GLN A 466 9.43 -4.80 -21.99
N CYS A 467 8.15 -4.90 -21.57
CA CYS A 467 7.68 -4.31 -20.31
C CYS A 467 8.29 -4.94 -19.03
N PHE A 468 8.85 -6.15 -19.13
CA PHE A 468 9.41 -6.85 -17.97
C PHE A 468 10.94 -6.80 -17.88
N ARG A 469 11.64 -6.40 -18.97
CA ARG A 469 13.11 -6.25 -18.94
C ARG A 469 13.58 -4.97 -18.24
N ASP A 470 12.70 -3.96 -18.14
CA ASP A 470 13.05 -2.63 -17.62
C ASP A 470 12.58 -2.39 -16.19
N SER A 471 12.16 -3.42 -15.43
CA SER A 471 11.81 -3.26 -14.01
C SER A 471 12.99 -2.81 -13.13
N ASN A 472 14.22 -2.88 -13.63
CA ASN A 472 15.43 -2.32 -13.01
C ASN A 472 15.94 -1.03 -13.68
N ARG A 473 15.30 -0.52 -14.74
CA ARG A 473 15.60 0.79 -15.30
C ARG A 473 14.36 1.65 -15.22
N SER A 474 14.41 2.59 -14.30
CA SER A 474 13.50 3.73 -14.10
C SER A 474 12.31 3.80 -15.07
N ILE A 475 11.12 3.60 -14.54
CA ILE A 475 9.80 3.87 -15.14
C ILE A 475 9.69 5.32 -15.69
N PHE A 476 10.76 6.07 -15.68
CA PHE A 476 10.84 7.53 -15.92
C PHE A 476 10.93 7.98 -17.39
N ASN A 477 10.81 7.07 -18.36
CA ASN A 477 10.83 7.51 -19.78
C ASN A 477 9.43 7.65 -20.41
N VAL A 478 8.42 8.02 -19.61
CA VAL A 478 6.98 8.08 -20.03
C VAL A 478 6.43 9.51 -20.12
N GLN A 479 7.27 10.52 -20.31
CA GLN A 479 6.83 11.94 -20.29
C GLN A 479 5.77 12.32 -21.33
N GLY A 480 5.75 11.70 -22.51
CA GLY A 480 4.78 12.06 -23.56
C GLY A 480 3.53 11.18 -23.59
N GLU A 481 3.66 9.96 -23.18
CA GLU A 481 2.72 8.90 -23.46
C GLU A 481 1.65 8.70 -22.37
N SER A 482 1.98 8.84 -21.09
CA SER A 482 1.00 8.76 -19.98
C SER A 482 -0.04 9.86 -20.05
N LEU A 483 0.39 11.09 -20.44
CA LEU A 483 -0.52 12.22 -20.61
C LEU A 483 -1.55 12.01 -21.74
N SER A 484 -1.20 11.26 -22.79
CA SER A 484 -2.10 11.01 -23.92
C SER A 484 -3.23 10.03 -23.60
N ILE A 485 -2.98 9.07 -22.69
CA ILE A 485 -4.01 8.15 -22.21
C ILE A 485 -5.01 8.88 -21.32
N PHE A 486 -4.53 9.71 -20.39
CA PHE A 486 -5.38 10.54 -19.54
C PHE A 486 -6.26 11.49 -20.35
N LYS A 487 -5.70 12.15 -21.37
CA LYS A 487 -6.46 13.05 -22.27
C LYS A 487 -7.64 12.37 -22.96
N LYS A 488 -7.50 11.10 -23.35
CA LYS A 488 -8.57 10.35 -24.03
C LYS A 488 -9.61 9.77 -23.07
N SER A 489 -9.19 9.38 -21.85
CA SER A 489 -10.02 8.58 -20.94
C SER A 489 -10.72 9.40 -19.86
N ALA A 490 -10.17 10.53 -19.44
CA ALA A 490 -10.73 11.39 -18.40
C ALA A 490 -10.17 12.83 -18.48
N PRO A 491 -10.75 13.72 -19.28
CA PRO A 491 -10.25 15.09 -19.48
C PRO A 491 -10.09 15.89 -18.16
N LYS A 492 -11.05 15.77 -17.23
CA LYS A 492 -11.00 16.44 -15.92
C LYS A 492 -9.85 15.92 -15.04
N LEU A 493 -9.60 14.60 -15.07
CA LEU A 493 -8.48 13.98 -14.36
C LEU A 493 -7.13 14.45 -14.92
N THR A 494 -7.05 14.65 -16.24
CA THR A 494 -5.85 15.12 -16.92
C THR A 494 -5.47 16.54 -16.52
N GLU A 495 -6.45 17.43 -16.36
CA GLU A 495 -6.22 18.81 -15.94
C GLU A 495 -5.72 18.88 -14.48
N LYS A 496 -6.38 18.13 -13.61
CA LYS A 496 -6.00 17.96 -12.22
C LYS A 496 -4.59 17.38 -12.05
N TYR A 497 -4.26 16.39 -12.87
CA TYR A 497 -2.96 15.75 -12.91
C TYR A 497 -1.86 16.70 -13.40
N LYS A 498 -2.16 17.56 -14.37
CA LYS A 498 -1.24 18.61 -14.83
C LYS A 498 -0.92 19.60 -13.69
N LYS A 499 -1.92 19.99 -12.88
CA LYS A 499 -1.69 20.87 -11.72
C LYS A 499 -0.81 20.20 -10.68
N LEU A 500 -1.04 18.91 -10.37
CA LEU A 500 -0.20 18.13 -9.47
C LEU A 500 1.24 17.98 -9.99
N MET A 501 1.37 17.75 -11.31
CA MET A 501 2.67 17.55 -11.96
C MET A 501 3.48 18.84 -12.11
N SER A 502 2.81 19.98 -12.21
CA SER A 502 3.45 21.29 -12.32
C SER A 502 3.85 21.91 -10.98
N GLY A 503 3.51 21.28 -9.84
CA GLY A 503 3.73 21.86 -8.52
C GLY A 503 2.90 23.12 -8.24
N GLN A 504 1.90 23.44 -9.10
CA GLN A 504 1.05 24.59 -8.90
C GLN A 504 0.05 24.32 -7.77
N ARG A 505 0.17 25.10 -6.70
CA ARG A 505 -0.80 25.11 -5.59
C ARG A 505 -2.15 25.59 -6.10
N SER A 506 -3.23 24.96 -5.63
CA SER A 506 -4.54 25.62 -5.75
C SER A 506 -4.50 26.88 -4.87
N THR A 507 -4.51 28.03 -5.49
CA THR A 507 -4.60 29.33 -4.81
C THR A 507 -5.98 29.46 -4.17
N ARG A 508 -6.24 28.78 -3.06
CA ARG A 508 -7.28 29.19 -2.15
C ARG A 508 -6.62 29.88 -0.97
N ASN A 509 -6.84 31.20 -0.88
CA ASN A 509 -6.47 32.04 0.25
C ASN A 509 -6.83 31.34 1.55
N LEU A 510 -5.83 31.04 2.37
CA LEU A 510 -6.02 30.70 3.77
C LEU A 510 -6.50 31.96 4.50
N PRO A 511 -7.57 31.92 5.31
CA PRO A 511 -7.75 32.93 6.33
C PRO A 511 -6.62 32.77 7.36
N LEU A 512 -6.02 33.87 7.70
CA LEU A 512 -5.00 34.03 8.75
C LEU A 512 -5.48 33.48 10.10
#